data_c6971b5370c3eb4bfb0290b53cb2d5dd
#
_entry.id   c6971b5370c3eb4bfb0290b53cb2d5dd
#
_cell.length_a   1.000
_cell.length_b   1.000
_cell.length_c   1.000
_cell.angle_alpha   90.00
_cell.angle_beta   90.00
_cell.angle_gamma   90.00
#
_symmetry.space_group_name_H-M   'P 1'
#
loop_
_entity.id
_entity.type
_entity.pdbx_description
1 polymer ?
#
loop_
_entity_poly.entity_id
_entity_poly.type
_entity_poly.pdbx_seq_one_letter_code
_entity_poly.pdbx_strand_id
1 'polypeptide(L)'
;MQAAGELGVSRSALSHAMRGLENDLDVRLLHRTTRSVSLTEAGERLLARLRPVLSDLDHVLDDVAREDEALRGTLRINGSDGAIRQLLQTVVPRFLAMYPQMELDLVSDGRFVDIVAEGFDAGVRLGEAVPRDMIAVRVSEDSRFVAVASPRYLRKHGRPAVPDELQAHRCVRQRLPSGKRYRWEFARHGQAFTIDPPGALTMDSNTLMIEAALGGLGIAYVPEPYARDAMARKRLVAVLSDWCPLIPGLFLYFPGSRHIPAGLRAFIELVRQLPGSVSEPSR
;
A
#
# COMPACT_ATOMS: atom_id res chain seq x y z
N MET A 1 -24.85 13.38 10.05
CA MET A 1 -25.49 12.71 11.21
C MET A 1 -24.47 11.95 12.06
N GLN A 2 -23.48 11.38 11.45
CA GLN A 2 -22.52 10.42 12.02
C GLN A 2 -21.55 11.08 13.04
N ALA A 3 -20.82 12.13 12.67
CA ALA A 3 -19.77 12.73 13.48
C ALA A 3 -20.19 13.24 14.89
N ALA A 4 -21.40 13.77 15.06
CA ALA A 4 -21.88 14.22 16.37
C ALA A 4 -22.17 13.02 17.31
N GLY A 5 -22.64 11.90 16.73
CA GLY A 5 -22.84 10.64 17.47
C GLY A 5 -21.52 10.02 17.93
N GLU A 6 -20.51 10.01 17.07
CA GLU A 6 -19.17 9.50 17.36
C GLU A 6 -18.47 10.30 18.47
N LEU A 7 -18.68 11.63 18.51
CA LEU A 7 -18.11 12.51 19.54
C LEU A 7 -18.97 12.64 20.82
N GLY A 8 -20.12 11.97 20.89
CA GLY A 8 -21.02 12.05 22.06
C GLY A 8 -21.60 13.43 22.32
N VAL A 9 -21.64 14.32 21.31
CA VAL A 9 -22.13 15.69 21.42
C VAL A 9 -23.38 15.95 20.58
N SER A 10 -24.16 16.98 20.93
CA SER A 10 -25.30 17.36 20.11
C SER A 10 -24.86 18.01 18.80
N ARG A 11 -25.68 17.90 17.74
CA ARG A 11 -25.41 18.54 16.44
C ARG A 11 -25.27 20.05 16.54
N SER A 12 -26.07 20.68 17.42
CA SER A 12 -26.02 22.12 17.65
C SER A 12 -24.69 22.50 18.29
N ALA A 13 -24.20 21.75 19.28
CA ALA A 13 -22.92 21.97 19.93
C ALA A 13 -21.76 21.84 18.94
N LEU A 14 -21.74 20.78 18.13
CA LEU A 14 -20.69 20.57 17.11
C LEU A 14 -20.72 21.71 16.05
N SER A 15 -21.94 22.09 15.60
CA SER A 15 -22.07 23.19 14.64
C SER A 15 -21.66 24.55 15.23
N HIS A 16 -21.90 24.76 16.50
CA HIS A 16 -21.47 25.99 17.20
C HIS A 16 -19.95 26.03 17.37
N ALA A 17 -19.34 24.94 17.81
CA ALA A 17 -17.89 24.82 17.95
C ALA A 17 -17.17 25.06 16.62
N MET A 18 -17.65 24.46 15.52
CA MET A 18 -17.08 24.67 14.18
C MET A 18 -17.22 26.11 13.68
N ARG A 19 -18.34 26.80 13.98
CA ARG A 19 -18.49 28.24 13.65
C ARG A 19 -17.56 29.09 14.50
N GLY A 20 -17.40 28.77 15.80
CA GLY A 20 -16.43 29.41 16.66
C GLY A 20 -15.03 29.38 16.08
N LEU A 21 -14.58 28.17 15.69
CA LEU A 21 -13.27 27.96 15.06
C LEU A 21 -13.14 28.76 13.73
N GLU A 22 -14.16 28.74 12.87
CA GLU A 22 -14.18 29.51 11.62
C GLU A 22 -14.09 31.04 11.89
N ASN A 23 -14.73 31.52 12.94
CA ASN A 23 -14.69 32.93 13.33
C ASN A 23 -13.31 33.28 13.92
N ASP A 24 -12.75 32.46 14.81
CA ASP A 24 -11.44 32.70 15.43
C ASP A 24 -10.30 32.72 14.40
N LEU A 25 -10.43 31.93 13.33
CA LEU A 25 -9.47 31.87 12.23
C LEU A 25 -9.78 32.90 11.11
N ASP A 26 -10.90 33.56 11.15
CA ASP A 26 -11.44 34.45 10.10
C ASP A 26 -11.47 33.78 8.71
N VAL A 27 -11.82 32.49 8.70
CA VAL A 27 -11.78 31.66 7.47
C VAL A 27 -12.89 30.60 7.51
N ARG A 28 -13.58 30.41 6.39
CA ARG A 28 -14.50 29.27 6.25
C ARG A 28 -13.75 27.98 5.98
N LEU A 29 -14.01 26.96 6.81
CA LEU A 29 -13.41 25.62 6.69
C LEU A 29 -14.37 24.64 6.00
N LEU A 30 -15.68 24.90 6.07
CA LEU A 30 -16.72 24.01 5.55
C LEU A 30 -17.64 24.70 4.55
N HIS A 31 -17.88 24.07 3.41
CA HIS A 31 -19.03 24.33 2.55
C HIS A 31 -20.24 23.59 3.14
N ARG A 32 -21.28 24.31 3.49
CA ARG A 32 -22.51 23.75 4.07
C ARG A 32 -23.67 24.00 3.13
N THR A 33 -24.34 22.95 2.71
CA THR A 33 -25.64 23.00 2.04
C THR A 33 -26.68 22.30 2.91
N THR A 34 -27.94 22.39 2.56
CA THR A 34 -29.00 21.65 3.25
C THR A 34 -28.88 20.13 3.10
N ARG A 35 -28.06 19.67 2.15
CA ARG A 35 -27.92 18.24 1.80
C ARG A 35 -26.52 17.67 2.03
N SER A 36 -25.49 18.51 2.09
CA SER A 36 -24.09 18.05 2.18
C SER A 36 -23.21 19.03 2.94
N VAL A 37 -22.15 18.50 3.52
CA VAL A 37 -21.02 19.24 4.10
C VAL A 37 -19.75 18.74 3.42
N SER A 38 -18.93 19.65 2.91
CA SER A 38 -17.62 19.37 2.34
C SER A 38 -16.60 20.37 2.84
N LEU A 39 -15.32 20.03 2.77
CA LEU A 39 -14.24 20.94 3.13
C LEU A 39 -14.10 22.06 2.09
N THR A 40 -13.67 23.24 2.53
CA THR A 40 -13.10 24.27 1.68
C THR A 40 -11.62 23.97 1.45
N GLU A 41 -10.96 24.65 0.53
CA GLU A 41 -9.50 24.56 0.36
C GLU A 41 -8.73 24.89 1.66
N ALA A 42 -9.20 25.89 2.43
CA ALA A 42 -8.65 26.21 3.74
C ALA A 42 -8.91 25.09 4.76
N GLY A 43 -10.07 24.45 4.71
CA GLY A 43 -10.43 23.30 5.54
C GLY A 43 -9.55 22.09 5.24
N GLU A 44 -9.28 21.81 3.96
CA GLU A 44 -8.36 20.73 3.54
C GLU A 44 -6.94 20.99 4.03
N ARG A 45 -6.43 22.22 3.87
CA ARG A 45 -5.10 22.61 4.35
C ARG A 45 -4.98 22.49 5.87
N LEU A 46 -6.00 22.94 6.63
CA LEU A 46 -6.02 22.82 8.09
C LEU A 46 -6.04 21.35 8.51
N LEU A 47 -6.91 20.54 7.92
CA LEU A 47 -7.04 19.13 8.25
C LEU A 47 -5.75 18.36 7.98
N ALA A 48 -5.10 18.61 6.84
CA ALA A 48 -3.83 17.98 6.48
C ALA A 48 -2.71 18.28 7.48
N ARG A 49 -2.71 19.49 8.09
CA ARG A 49 -1.72 19.88 9.10
C ARG A 49 -2.10 19.45 10.52
N LEU A 50 -3.38 19.43 10.84
CA LEU A 50 -3.86 19.16 12.19
C LEU A 50 -3.88 17.67 12.50
N ARG A 51 -4.23 16.83 11.52
CA ARG A 51 -4.31 15.37 11.68
C ARG A 51 -3.00 14.76 12.20
N PRO A 52 -1.80 15.06 11.64
CA PRO A 52 -0.54 14.55 12.18
C PRO A 52 -0.27 15.02 13.62
N VAL A 53 -0.60 16.28 13.94
CA VAL A 53 -0.38 16.85 15.28
C VAL A 53 -1.26 16.18 16.33
N LEU A 54 -2.52 15.92 16.00
CA LEU A 54 -3.44 15.21 16.90
C LEU A 54 -2.99 13.74 17.07
N SER A 55 -2.55 13.08 16.01
CA SER A 55 -1.98 11.73 16.11
C SER A 55 -0.74 11.71 17.01
N ASP A 56 0.18 12.65 16.83
CA ASP A 56 1.38 12.76 17.68
C ASP A 56 1.00 13.03 19.16
N LEU A 57 -0.03 13.87 19.41
CA LEU A 57 -0.54 14.13 20.76
C LEU A 57 -1.13 12.87 21.40
N ASP A 58 -1.96 12.14 20.66
CA ASP A 58 -2.53 10.86 21.13
C ASP A 58 -1.41 9.87 21.50
N HIS A 59 -0.36 9.77 20.68
CA HIS A 59 0.80 8.94 20.96
C HIS A 59 1.56 9.36 22.21
N VAL A 60 1.75 10.67 22.43
CA VAL A 60 2.43 11.20 23.64
C VAL A 60 1.58 10.93 24.87
N LEU A 61 0.28 11.13 24.80
CA LEU A 61 -0.63 10.84 25.91
C LEU A 61 -0.65 9.36 26.25
N ASP A 62 -0.63 8.52 25.23
CA ASP A 62 -0.54 7.08 25.35
C ASP A 62 0.80 6.63 25.98
N ASP A 63 1.93 7.24 25.61
CA ASP A 63 3.25 6.92 26.21
C ASP A 63 3.36 7.35 27.67
N VAL A 64 2.77 8.51 28.04
CA VAL A 64 2.77 8.99 29.45
C VAL A 64 1.84 8.16 30.35
N ALA A 65 0.74 7.67 29.79
CA ALA A 65 -0.21 6.82 30.55
C ALA A 65 0.34 5.41 30.87
N ARG A 66 1.56 5.08 30.41
CA ARG A 66 2.10 3.70 30.43
C ARG A 66 3.35 3.54 31.26
N GLU A 67 3.25 3.62 32.59
CA GLU A 67 4.32 3.03 33.41
C GLU A 67 4.11 1.51 33.68
N ASP A 68 2.91 0.92 33.45
CA ASP A 68 2.65 -0.50 33.78
C ASP A 68 1.51 -1.20 32.98
N GLU A 69 0.99 -0.68 31.88
CA GLU A 69 -0.18 -1.30 31.22
C GLU A 69 0.08 -1.80 29.79
N ALA A 70 -0.71 -2.81 29.38
CA ALA A 70 -0.67 -3.44 28.04
C ALA A 70 -0.79 -2.41 26.90
N LEU A 71 -0.01 -2.61 25.84
CA LEU A 71 0.03 -1.77 24.64
C LEU A 71 -1.37 -1.61 24.04
N ARG A 72 -1.82 -0.36 23.85
CA ARG A 72 -3.16 -0.01 23.33
C ARG A 72 -3.06 1.04 22.23
N GLY A 73 -4.18 1.31 21.54
CA GLY A 73 -4.30 2.34 20.52
C GLY A 73 -4.37 1.75 19.14
N THR A 74 -4.38 2.60 18.12
CA THR A 74 -4.54 2.23 16.70
C THR A 74 -3.24 2.47 15.95
N LEU A 75 -2.73 1.45 15.26
CA LEU A 75 -1.61 1.55 14.34
C LEU A 75 -2.14 1.58 12.90
N ARG A 76 -1.90 2.68 12.20
CA ARG A 76 -2.41 2.93 10.85
C ARG A 76 -1.31 2.72 9.81
N ILE A 77 -1.49 1.75 8.91
CA ILE A 77 -0.50 1.41 7.89
C ILE A 77 -1.12 1.48 6.50
N ASN A 78 -0.48 2.24 5.60
CA ASN A 78 -0.85 2.32 4.20
C ASN A 78 0.02 1.37 3.35
N GLY A 79 -0.57 0.70 2.37
CA GLY A 79 0.18 -0.18 1.47
C GLY A 79 -0.54 -0.47 0.16
N SER A 80 0.15 -1.02 -0.82
CA SER A 80 -0.52 -1.66 -1.95
C SER A 80 -1.24 -2.94 -1.50
N ASP A 81 -2.22 -3.42 -2.28
CA ASP A 81 -2.94 -4.67 -1.97
C ASP A 81 -1.98 -5.85 -1.68
N GLY A 82 -0.91 -6.01 -2.48
CA GLY A 82 0.09 -7.04 -2.23
C GLY A 82 0.90 -6.84 -0.97
N ALA A 83 1.19 -5.59 -0.60
CA ALA A 83 1.91 -5.27 0.62
C ALA A 83 1.04 -5.57 1.86
N ILE A 84 -0.21 -5.12 1.85
CA ILE A 84 -1.17 -5.42 2.95
C ILE A 84 -1.41 -6.93 3.06
N ARG A 85 -1.56 -7.65 1.94
CA ARG A 85 -1.68 -9.11 1.93
C ARG A 85 -0.46 -9.80 2.55
N GLN A 86 0.75 -9.32 2.25
CA GLN A 86 1.99 -9.84 2.84
C GLN A 86 2.00 -9.64 4.37
N LEU A 87 1.63 -8.46 4.86
CA LEU A 87 1.51 -8.21 6.31
C LEU A 87 0.49 -9.13 6.97
N LEU A 88 -0.69 -9.30 6.36
CA LEU A 88 -1.75 -10.19 6.86
C LEU A 88 -1.31 -11.65 6.94
N GLN A 89 -0.43 -12.10 6.06
CA GLN A 89 0.07 -13.48 6.04
C GLN A 89 1.24 -13.72 6.98
N THR A 90 1.92 -12.67 7.43
CA THR A 90 3.18 -12.80 8.17
C THR A 90 3.12 -12.20 9.57
N VAL A 91 3.09 -10.89 9.70
CA VAL A 91 3.29 -10.19 10.98
C VAL A 91 2.00 -9.90 11.73
N VAL A 92 0.92 -9.58 11.02
CA VAL A 92 -0.36 -9.17 11.62
C VAL A 92 -0.93 -10.21 12.60
N PRO A 93 -0.99 -11.53 12.27
CA PRO A 93 -1.53 -12.51 13.22
C PRO A 93 -0.74 -12.59 14.52
N ARG A 94 0.59 -12.49 14.43
CA ARG A 94 1.46 -12.50 15.63
C ARG A 94 1.31 -11.23 16.44
N PHE A 95 1.24 -10.07 15.76
CA PHE A 95 1.07 -8.78 16.43
C PHE A 95 -0.23 -8.73 17.25
N LEU A 96 -1.36 -9.08 16.65
CA LEU A 96 -2.66 -9.07 17.34
C LEU A 96 -2.76 -10.11 18.44
N ALA A 97 -2.07 -11.24 18.32
CA ALA A 97 -1.99 -12.24 19.39
C ALA A 97 -1.16 -11.75 20.59
N MET A 98 -0.07 -11.01 20.34
CA MET A 98 0.81 -10.48 21.39
C MET A 98 0.25 -9.21 22.04
N TYR A 99 -0.48 -8.40 21.28
CA TYR A 99 -1.00 -7.10 21.71
C TYR A 99 -2.51 -7.00 21.46
N PRO A 100 -3.34 -7.73 22.24
CA PRO A 100 -4.78 -7.87 21.99
C PRO A 100 -5.58 -6.58 22.19
N GLN A 101 -4.98 -5.55 22.78
CA GLN A 101 -5.61 -4.24 22.97
C GLN A 101 -5.20 -3.22 21.89
N MET A 102 -4.35 -3.62 20.95
CA MET A 102 -4.00 -2.81 19.79
C MET A 102 -5.00 -3.02 18.64
N GLU A 103 -5.32 -1.94 17.96
CA GLU A 103 -6.08 -1.97 16.73
C GLU A 103 -5.13 -1.74 15.53
N LEU A 104 -5.38 -2.42 14.42
CA LEU A 104 -4.67 -2.22 13.15
C LEU A 104 -5.63 -1.67 12.11
N ASP A 105 -5.36 -0.46 11.63
CA ASP A 105 -6.04 0.17 10.48
C ASP A 105 -5.14 0.01 9.24
N LEU A 106 -5.41 -1.02 8.43
CA LEU A 106 -4.64 -1.36 7.24
C LEU A 106 -5.35 -0.85 5.99
N VAL A 107 -4.81 0.21 5.38
CA VAL A 107 -5.41 0.82 4.20
C VAL A 107 -4.71 0.34 2.93
N SER A 108 -5.47 -0.36 2.08
CA SER A 108 -4.99 -0.79 0.76
C SER A 108 -5.20 0.31 -0.27
N ASP A 109 -4.16 1.10 -0.53
CA ASP A 109 -4.14 2.12 -1.58
C ASP A 109 -2.81 2.07 -2.34
N GLY A 110 -2.91 1.86 -3.66
CA GLY A 110 -1.73 1.82 -4.53
C GLY A 110 -1.13 3.19 -4.87
N ARG A 111 -1.79 4.30 -4.48
CA ARG A 111 -1.27 5.65 -4.69
C ARG A 111 -0.06 5.91 -3.82
N PHE A 112 0.87 6.72 -4.31
CA PHE A 112 1.91 7.31 -3.48
C PHE A 112 1.28 8.44 -2.67
N VAL A 113 0.92 8.14 -1.43
CA VAL A 113 0.36 9.11 -0.49
C VAL A 113 1.46 9.64 0.42
N ASP A 114 1.35 10.89 0.82
CA ASP A 114 2.12 11.41 1.94
C ASP A 114 1.54 10.79 3.22
N ILE A 115 2.23 9.76 3.74
CA ILE A 115 1.76 9.02 4.92
C ILE A 115 1.62 9.93 6.14
N VAL A 116 2.45 10.97 6.23
CA VAL A 116 2.42 11.93 7.33
C VAL A 116 1.19 12.83 7.23
N ALA A 117 0.96 13.41 6.06
CA ALA A 117 -0.20 14.30 5.83
C ALA A 117 -1.54 13.57 5.95
N GLU A 118 -1.58 12.28 5.60
CA GLU A 118 -2.79 11.46 5.69
C GLU A 118 -2.96 10.76 7.06
N GLY A 119 -2.01 10.99 8.01
CA GLY A 119 -2.09 10.47 9.38
C GLY A 119 -1.87 8.97 9.48
N PHE A 120 -1.01 8.40 8.64
CA PHE A 120 -0.51 7.04 8.79
C PHE A 120 0.77 7.03 9.63
N ASP A 121 0.95 5.98 10.42
CA ASP A 121 2.16 5.76 11.21
C ASP A 121 3.29 5.18 10.36
N ALA A 122 2.91 4.36 9.38
CA ALA A 122 3.85 3.75 8.45
C ALA A 122 3.22 3.49 7.07
N GLY A 123 4.10 3.30 6.07
CA GLY A 123 3.71 2.79 4.76
C GLY A 123 4.46 1.51 4.42
N VAL A 124 3.94 0.71 3.47
CA VAL A 124 4.63 -0.48 2.95
C VAL A 124 4.67 -0.43 1.43
N ARG A 125 5.88 -0.41 0.86
CA ARG A 125 6.13 -0.32 -0.59
C ARG A 125 7.32 -1.19 -0.99
N LEU A 126 7.48 -1.40 -2.30
CA LEU A 126 8.73 -1.94 -2.86
C LEU A 126 9.89 -0.98 -2.56
N GLY A 127 11.09 -1.51 -2.35
CA GLY A 127 12.24 -0.73 -1.89
C GLY A 127 12.59 0.48 -2.74
N GLU A 128 12.45 0.38 -4.06
CA GLU A 128 12.66 1.48 -5.02
C GLU A 128 11.64 2.64 -4.89
N ALA A 129 10.51 2.37 -4.24
CA ALA A 129 9.41 3.31 -4.06
C ALA A 129 9.40 3.96 -2.67
N VAL A 130 10.38 3.67 -1.80
CA VAL A 130 10.49 4.28 -0.47
C VAL A 130 11.10 5.67 -0.59
N PRO A 131 10.50 6.73 0.00
CA PRO A 131 11.07 8.06 0.04
C PRO A 131 12.43 8.07 0.77
N ARG A 132 13.39 8.88 0.28
CA ARG A 132 14.78 8.89 0.79
C ARG A 132 14.93 9.46 2.20
N ASP A 133 13.98 10.23 2.65
CA ASP A 133 13.92 10.87 3.98
C ASP A 133 13.22 10.02 5.04
N MET A 134 12.82 8.79 4.68
CA MET A 134 12.14 7.85 5.57
C MET A 134 13.08 6.75 6.04
N ILE A 135 12.85 6.25 7.26
CA ILE A 135 13.47 5.02 7.74
C ILE A 135 12.74 3.84 7.11
N ALA A 136 13.49 2.86 6.60
CA ALA A 136 12.94 1.67 5.97
C ALA A 136 13.40 0.40 6.68
N VAL A 137 12.47 -0.53 6.88
CA VAL A 137 12.71 -1.87 7.44
C VAL A 137 12.19 -2.91 6.45
N ARG A 138 13.02 -3.86 6.07
CA ARG A 138 12.65 -4.90 5.10
C ARG A 138 11.55 -5.81 5.67
N VAL A 139 10.50 -6.03 4.87
CA VAL A 139 9.34 -6.89 5.19
C VAL A 139 9.38 -8.21 4.45
N SER A 140 9.97 -8.25 3.26
CA SER A 140 10.04 -9.47 2.46
C SER A 140 11.38 -9.62 1.74
N GLU A 141 11.69 -10.83 1.33
CA GLU A 141 12.77 -11.12 0.41
C GLU A 141 12.58 -10.42 -0.94
N ASP A 142 13.63 -10.37 -1.75
CA ASP A 142 13.56 -9.91 -3.12
C ASP A 142 12.52 -10.71 -3.89
N SER A 143 11.84 -10.05 -4.80
CA SER A 143 10.77 -10.63 -5.60
C SER A 143 11.04 -10.33 -7.07
N ARG A 144 10.10 -10.65 -7.93
CA ARG A 144 10.13 -10.29 -9.36
C ARG A 144 8.72 -10.06 -9.87
N PHE A 145 8.61 -9.36 -10.96
CA PHE A 145 7.41 -9.48 -11.79
C PHE A 145 7.52 -10.73 -12.65
N VAL A 146 6.39 -11.37 -12.91
CA VAL A 146 6.31 -12.56 -13.76
C VAL A 146 5.28 -12.34 -14.87
N ALA A 147 5.65 -12.74 -16.09
CA ALA A 147 4.69 -12.81 -17.19
C ALA A 147 4.02 -14.19 -17.14
N VAL A 148 2.69 -14.23 -16.99
CA VAL A 148 1.95 -15.49 -16.80
C VAL A 148 0.74 -15.57 -17.73
N ALA A 149 0.45 -16.77 -18.18
CA ALA A 149 -0.74 -17.07 -18.98
C ALA A 149 -1.30 -18.45 -18.66
N SER A 150 -2.58 -18.70 -18.97
CA SER A 150 -3.14 -20.04 -18.83
C SER A 150 -2.60 -21.00 -19.88
N PRO A 151 -2.45 -22.31 -19.57
CA PRO A 151 -2.05 -23.31 -20.55
C PRO A 151 -2.96 -23.34 -21.80
N ARG A 152 -4.26 -23.04 -21.62
CA ARG A 152 -5.22 -22.93 -22.73
C ARG A 152 -4.84 -21.82 -23.71
N TYR A 153 -4.48 -20.65 -23.17
CA TYR A 153 -4.06 -19.52 -23.99
C TYR A 153 -2.80 -19.84 -24.77
N LEU A 154 -1.78 -20.39 -24.10
CA LEU A 154 -0.50 -20.72 -24.71
C LEU A 154 -0.60 -21.82 -25.78
N ARG A 155 -1.48 -22.82 -25.62
CA ARG A 155 -1.73 -23.81 -26.66
C ARG A 155 -2.33 -23.21 -27.92
N LYS A 156 -3.14 -22.16 -27.79
CA LYS A 156 -3.81 -21.51 -28.92
C LYS A 156 -2.93 -20.47 -29.63
N HIS A 157 -2.12 -19.74 -28.89
CA HIS A 157 -1.42 -18.55 -29.36
C HIS A 157 0.11 -18.71 -29.40
N GLY A 158 0.65 -19.83 -28.96
CA GLY A 158 2.09 -20.01 -28.79
C GLY A 158 2.61 -19.49 -27.46
N ARG A 159 3.88 -19.77 -27.23
CA ARG A 159 4.62 -19.32 -26.04
C ARG A 159 5.73 -18.37 -26.48
N PRO A 160 5.73 -17.11 -26.02
CA PRO A 160 6.79 -16.17 -26.36
C PRO A 160 8.13 -16.63 -25.76
N ALA A 161 9.19 -16.64 -26.56
CA ALA A 161 10.56 -16.98 -26.15
C ALA A 161 11.37 -15.72 -25.82
N VAL A 162 11.04 -14.60 -26.45
CA VAL A 162 11.66 -13.29 -26.22
C VAL A 162 10.58 -12.22 -26.02
N PRO A 163 10.89 -11.13 -25.29
CA PRO A 163 9.91 -10.08 -24.99
C PRO A 163 9.30 -9.41 -26.21
N ASP A 164 10.02 -9.30 -27.33
CA ASP A 164 9.49 -8.69 -28.56
C ASP A 164 8.32 -9.48 -29.16
N GLU A 165 8.25 -10.78 -28.93
CA GLU A 165 7.12 -11.61 -29.39
C GLU A 165 5.81 -11.29 -28.67
N LEU A 166 5.86 -10.55 -27.55
CA LEU A 166 4.65 -10.03 -26.90
C LEU A 166 3.80 -9.15 -27.83
N GLN A 167 4.41 -8.57 -28.87
CA GLN A 167 3.68 -7.79 -29.88
C GLN A 167 2.66 -8.63 -30.66
N ALA A 168 2.86 -9.95 -30.73
CA ALA A 168 1.92 -10.87 -31.36
C ALA A 168 0.89 -11.47 -30.38
N HIS A 169 1.01 -11.15 -29.09
CA HIS A 169 0.13 -11.66 -28.05
C HIS A 169 -0.88 -10.63 -27.55
N ARG A 170 -1.98 -11.14 -26.97
CA ARG A 170 -2.89 -10.32 -26.17
C ARG A 170 -2.31 -10.18 -24.77
N CYS A 171 -2.10 -8.96 -24.29
CA CYS A 171 -1.58 -8.71 -22.95
C CYS A 171 -2.63 -8.02 -22.09
N VAL A 172 -2.70 -8.42 -20.81
CA VAL A 172 -3.49 -7.76 -19.79
C VAL A 172 -2.62 -6.69 -19.16
N ARG A 173 -2.94 -5.42 -19.43
CA ARG A 173 -2.11 -4.29 -19.05
C ARG A 173 -2.50 -3.74 -17.68
N GLN A 174 -1.53 -3.25 -16.93
CA GLN A 174 -1.78 -2.59 -15.66
C GLN A 174 -1.94 -1.08 -15.87
N ARG A 175 -2.97 -0.51 -15.22
CA ARG A 175 -3.13 0.94 -15.04
C ARG A 175 -2.56 1.30 -13.67
N LEU A 176 -1.59 2.21 -13.67
CA LEU A 176 -1.06 2.79 -12.45
C LEU A 176 -2.05 3.80 -11.84
N PRO A 177 -1.94 4.12 -10.55
CA PRO A 177 -2.75 5.16 -9.89
C PRO A 177 -2.61 6.54 -10.55
N SER A 178 -1.49 6.82 -11.21
CA SER A 178 -1.28 8.03 -12.03
C SER A 178 -2.11 8.08 -13.31
N GLY A 179 -2.90 7.02 -13.62
CA GLY A 179 -3.64 6.86 -14.85
C GLY A 179 -2.81 6.33 -16.03
N LYS A 180 -1.48 6.30 -15.91
CA LYS A 180 -0.58 5.78 -16.93
C LYS A 180 -0.60 4.24 -16.95
N ARG A 181 -0.26 3.65 -18.12
CA ARG A 181 -0.03 2.21 -18.22
C ARG A 181 1.36 1.88 -17.69
N TYR A 182 1.46 0.79 -16.92
CA TYR A 182 2.74 0.24 -16.51
C TYR A 182 3.44 -0.38 -17.71
N ARG A 183 4.67 0.03 -17.95
CA ARG A 183 5.52 -0.57 -18.98
C ARG A 183 6.21 -1.78 -18.38
N TRP A 184 6.15 -2.92 -19.05
CA TRP A 184 6.76 -4.15 -18.55
C TRP A 184 8.28 -4.06 -18.60
N GLU A 185 8.92 -4.40 -17.52
CA GLU A 185 10.36 -4.28 -17.33
C GLU A 185 11.02 -5.63 -17.47
N PHE A 186 11.97 -5.72 -18.39
CA PHE A 186 12.73 -6.91 -18.64
C PHE A 186 14.23 -6.60 -18.56
N ALA A 187 15.02 -7.59 -18.17
CA ALA A 187 16.48 -7.50 -18.18
C ALA A 187 17.10 -8.85 -18.55
N ARG A 188 18.17 -8.83 -19.31
CA ARG A 188 18.97 -10.01 -19.60
C ARG A 188 20.40 -9.60 -19.88
N HIS A 189 21.39 -10.37 -19.35
CA HIS A 189 22.82 -10.10 -19.52
C HIS A 189 23.23 -8.65 -19.16
N GLY A 190 22.64 -8.09 -18.11
CA GLY A 190 22.94 -6.72 -17.66
C GLY A 190 22.28 -5.60 -18.47
N GLN A 191 21.51 -5.93 -19.50
CA GLN A 191 20.75 -4.94 -20.29
C GLN A 191 19.29 -4.93 -19.83
N ALA A 192 18.83 -3.77 -19.32
CA ALA A 192 17.44 -3.55 -18.94
C ALA A 192 16.71 -2.74 -20.03
N PHE A 193 15.47 -3.10 -20.30
CA PHE A 193 14.61 -2.39 -21.24
C PHE A 193 13.14 -2.53 -20.85
N THR A 194 12.28 -1.71 -21.44
CA THR A 194 10.85 -1.69 -21.13
C THR A 194 10.03 -1.83 -22.40
N ILE A 195 8.91 -2.55 -22.29
CA ILE A 195 7.94 -2.73 -23.38
C ILE A 195 6.58 -2.20 -22.92
N ASP A 196 5.85 -1.52 -23.83
CA ASP A 196 4.40 -1.27 -23.71
C ASP A 196 3.68 -2.31 -24.58
N PRO A 197 3.26 -3.46 -24.04
CA PRO A 197 2.73 -4.53 -24.87
C PRO A 197 1.32 -4.20 -25.37
N PRO A 198 0.89 -4.74 -26.52
CA PRO A 198 -0.45 -4.55 -27.02
C PRO A 198 -1.48 -5.29 -26.15
N GLY A 199 -2.70 -4.78 -26.08
CA GLY A 199 -3.76 -5.45 -25.36
C GLY A 199 -5.04 -4.63 -25.30
N ALA A 200 -6.17 -5.30 -25.38
CA ALA A 200 -7.49 -4.68 -25.31
C ALA A 200 -7.99 -4.49 -23.86
N LEU A 201 -7.33 -5.15 -22.87
CA LEU A 201 -7.73 -5.12 -21.47
C LEU A 201 -6.69 -4.38 -20.64
N THR A 202 -7.16 -3.39 -19.87
CA THR A 202 -6.32 -2.63 -18.93
C THR A 202 -7.03 -2.58 -17.58
N MET A 203 -6.35 -2.96 -16.51
CA MET A 203 -6.87 -3.09 -15.15
C MET A 203 -5.93 -2.42 -14.15
N ASP A 204 -6.44 -2.04 -13.00
CA ASP A 204 -5.68 -1.44 -11.88
C ASP A 204 -5.43 -2.42 -10.72
N SER A 205 -5.99 -3.63 -10.80
CA SER A 205 -5.88 -4.68 -9.78
C SER A 205 -5.10 -5.88 -10.30
N ASN A 206 -3.97 -6.20 -9.65
CA ASN A 206 -3.18 -7.40 -9.97
C ASN A 206 -3.98 -8.69 -9.76
N THR A 207 -4.86 -8.74 -8.77
CA THR A 207 -5.74 -9.90 -8.53
C THR A 207 -6.66 -10.14 -9.73
N LEU A 208 -7.32 -9.09 -10.25
CA LEU A 208 -8.17 -9.20 -11.43
C LEU A 208 -7.37 -9.52 -12.71
N MET A 209 -6.12 -9.03 -12.81
CA MET A 209 -5.23 -9.39 -13.92
C MET A 209 -4.89 -10.89 -13.91
N ILE A 210 -4.70 -11.49 -12.75
CA ILE A 210 -4.53 -12.94 -12.59
C ILE A 210 -5.80 -13.69 -13.02
N GLU A 211 -6.97 -13.22 -12.62
CA GLU A 211 -8.24 -13.82 -13.06
C GLU A 211 -8.40 -13.76 -14.58
N ALA A 212 -8.07 -12.64 -15.19
CA ALA A 212 -8.08 -12.48 -16.65
C ALA A 212 -7.14 -13.48 -17.35
N ALA A 213 -5.92 -13.65 -16.82
CA ALA A 213 -4.96 -14.63 -17.35
C ALA A 213 -5.47 -16.08 -17.19
N LEU A 214 -6.05 -16.43 -16.02
CA LEU A 214 -6.71 -17.72 -15.76
C LEU A 214 -7.85 -17.98 -16.75
N GLY A 215 -8.63 -16.97 -17.06
CA GLY A 215 -9.71 -17.00 -18.07
C GLY A 215 -9.20 -17.12 -19.51
N GLY A 216 -7.87 -17.06 -19.74
CA GLY A 216 -7.28 -17.18 -21.08
C GLY A 216 -7.44 -15.92 -21.93
N LEU A 217 -7.60 -14.74 -21.30
CA LEU A 217 -7.77 -13.49 -22.03
C LEU A 217 -6.44 -12.91 -22.56
N GLY A 218 -5.29 -13.40 -22.03
CA GLY A 218 -3.98 -12.94 -22.46
C GLY A 218 -2.87 -13.30 -21.48
N ILE A 219 -1.70 -12.69 -21.68
CA ILE A 219 -0.56 -12.76 -20.79
C ILE A 219 -0.68 -11.58 -19.80
N ALA A 220 -0.58 -11.84 -18.50
CA ALA A 220 -0.51 -10.82 -17.46
C ALA A 220 0.92 -10.71 -16.93
N TYR A 221 1.35 -9.50 -16.55
CA TYR A 221 2.64 -9.23 -15.91
C TYR A 221 2.38 -8.62 -14.55
N VAL A 222 2.66 -9.38 -13.51
CA VAL A 222 2.29 -9.08 -12.13
C VAL A 222 3.42 -9.46 -11.16
N PRO A 223 3.47 -8.89 -9.95
CA PRO A 223 4.36 -9.39 -8.90
C PRO A 223 4.12 -10.88 -8.64
N GLU A 224 5.19 -11.65 -8.53
CA GLU A 224 5.15 -13.12 -8.41
C GLU A 224 4.21 -13.64 -7.29
N PRO A 225 4.12 -12.99 -6.10
CA PRO A 225 3.22 -13.46 -5.05
C PRO A 225 1.75 -13.58 -5.48
N TYR A 226 1.27 -12.73 -6.41
CA TYR A 226 -0.11 -12.83 -6.93
C TYR A 226 -0.34 -14.07 -7.81
N ALA A 227 0.70 -14.52 -8.50
CA ALA A 227 0.60 -15.66 -9.42
C ALA A 227 0.97 -17.02 -8.77
N ARG A 228 1.63 -17.00 -7.61
CA ARG A 228 2.26 -18.15 -6.95
C ARG A 228 1.33 -19.35 -6.83
N ASP A 229 0.15 -19.18 -6.26
CA ASP A 229 -0.80 -20.27 -6.05
C ASP A 229 -1.33 -20.84 -7.36
N ALA A 230 -1.60 -19.98 -8.33
CA ALA A 230 -2.08 -20.42 -9.65
C ALA A 230 -0.99 -21.15 -10.43
N MET A 231 0.26 -20.74 -10.29
CA MET A 231 1.42 -21.44 -10.87
C MET A 231 1.67 -22.77 -10.18
N ALA A 232 1.66 -22.82 -8.84
CA ALA A 232 1.81 -24.07 -8.09
C ALA A 232 0.76 -25.12 -8.47
N ARG A 233 -0.48 -24.66 -8.71
CA ARG A 233 -1.58 -25.52 -9.18
C ARG A 233 -1.58 -25.75 -10.71
N LYS A 234 -0.54 -25.30 -11.43
CA LYS A 234 -0.40 -25.41 -12.90
C LYS A 234 -1.57 -24.78 -13.69
N ARG A 235 -2.33 -23.87 -13.06
CA ARG A 235 -3.40 -23.11 -13.72
C ARG A 235 -2.85 -21.94 -14.53
N LEU A 236 -1.71 -21.40 -14.14
CA LEU A 236 -0.91 -20.45 -14.89
C LEU A 236 0.48 -21.03 -15.13
N VAL A 237 1.10 -20.59 -16.22
CA VAL A 237 2.48 -20.92 -16.60
C VAL A 237 3.23 -19.61 -16.80
N ALA A 238 4.39 -19.51 -16.18
CA ALA A 238 5.29 -18.40 -16.39
C ALA A 238 5.93 -18.52 -17.79
N VAL A 239 6.00 -17.39 -18.48
CA VAL A 239 6.72 -17.20 -19.74
C VAL A 239 7.79 -16.14 -19.54
N LEU A 240 8.82 -16.12 -20.37
CA LEU A 240 9.91 -15.11 -20.31
C LEU A 240 10.62 -15.05 -18.94
N SER A 241 10.66 -16.14 -18.19
CA SER A 241 11.21 -16.14 -16.82
C SER A 241 12.66 -15.67 -16.75
N ASP A 242 13.49 -16.00 -17.77
CA ASP A 242 14.89 -15.59 -17.85
C ASP A 242 15.08 -14.09 -18.12
N TRP A 243 13.99 -13.40 -18.42
CA TRP A 243 13.96 -11.97 -18.71
C TRP A 243 13.41 -11.13 -17.55
N CYS A 244 12.80 -11.77 -16.54
CA CYS A 244 12.17 -11.09 -15.40
C CYS A 244 13.21 -10.87 -14.29
N PRO A 245 13.73 -9.64 -14.09
CA PRO A 245 14.75 -9.36 -13.09
C PRO A 245 14.19 -9.50 -11.67
N LEU A 246 15.10 -9.76 -10.72
CA LEU A 246 14.80 -9.57 -9.31
C LEU A 246 14.69 -8.08 -9.01
N ILE A 247 13.73 -7.74 -8.17
CA ILE A 247 13.52 -6.40 -7.64
C ILE A 247 13.57 -6.46 -6.11
N PRO A 248 13.97 -5.37 -5.44
CA PRO A 248 13.92 -5.30 -3.99
C PRO A 248 12.53 -5.63 -3.48
N GLY A 249 12.47 -6.39 -2.38
CA GLY A 249 11.22 -6.76 -1.74
C GLY A 249 10.47 -5.57 -1.15
N LEU A 250 9.50 -5.86 -0.30
CA LEU A 250 8.71 -4.86 0.40
C LEU A 250 9.46 -4.32 1.61
N PHE A 251 9.28 -3.03 1.87
CA PHE A 251 9.80 -2.32 3.03
C PHE A 251 8.67 -1.60 3.76
N LEU A 252 8.64 -1.73 5.07
CA LEU A 252 7.91 -0.85 5.97
C LEU A 252 8.72 0.44 6.11
N TYR A 253 8.12 1.61 5.86
CA TYR A 253 8.79 2.88 5.98
C TYR A 253 7.98 3.86 6.82
N PHE A 254 8.69 4.74 7.55
CA PHE A 254 8.10 5.70 8.47
C PHE A 254 9.04 6.90 8.68
N PRO A 255 8.54 8.07 9.16
CA PRO A 255 9.35 9.26 9.37
C PRO A 255 10.43 9.05 10.43
N GLY A 256 11.69 9.36 10.10
CA GLY A 256 12.80 9.30 11.06
C GLY A 256 12.87 10.49 12.02
N SER A 257 12.15 11.59 11.72
CA SER A 257 12.16 12.83 12.49
C SER A 257 11.12 12.88 13.62
N ARG A 258 10.25 11.87 13.73
CA ARG A 258 9.19 11.79 14.73
C ARG A 258 9.52 10.77 15.81
N HIS A 259 8.93 10.99 16.99
CA HIS A 259 8.87 9.94 18.01
C HIS A 259 8.14 8.73 17.43
N ILE A 260 8.76 7.54 17.52
CA ILE A 260 8.15 6.30 17.02
C ILE A 260 7.16 5.80 18.08
N PRO A 261 5.84 5.74 17.79
CA PRO A 261 4.86 5.23 18.74
C PRO A 261 5.18 3.81 19.21
N ALA A 262 4.82 3.51 20.45
CA ALA A 262 5.12 2.20 21.06
C ALA A 262 4.52 1.04 20.24
N GLY A 263 3.31 1.20 19.69
CA GLY A 263 2.69 0.22 18.77
C GLY A 263 3.50 -0.01 17.50
N LEU A 264 4.01 1.05 16.89
CA LEU A 264 4.86 0.94 15.69
C LEU A 264 6.22 0.31 16.03
N ARG A 265 6.82 0.64 17.17
CA ARG A 265 8.06 -0.01 17.66
C ARG A 265 7.87 -1.52 17.77
N ALA A 266 6.81 -1.96 18.47
CA ALA A 266 6.50 -3.37 18.64
C ALA A 266 6.24 -4.08 17.30
N PHE A 267 5.56 -3.40 16.37
CA PHE A 267 5.33 -3.92 15.02
C PHE A 267 6.64 -4.08 14.23
N ILE A 268 7.55 -3.09 14.28
CA ILE A 268 8.88 -3.13 13.65
C ILE A 268 9.71 -4.29 14.18
N GLU A 269 9.68 -4.55 15.50
CA GLU A 269 10.41 -5.67 16.10
C GLU A 269 9.94 -7.02 15.55
N LEU A 270 8.64 -7.19 15.37
CA LEU A 270 8.08 -8.39 14.73
C LEU A 270 8.44 -8.50 13.24
N VAL A 271 8.43 -7.38 12.51
CA VAL A 271 8.88 -7.32 11.11
C VAL A 271 10.34 -7.77 11.00
N ARG A 272 11.21 -7.30 11.89
CA ARG A 272 12.64 -7.69 11.91
C ARG A 272 12.89 -9.18 12.17
N GLN A 273 11.92 -9.89 12.74
CA GLN A 273 11.99 -11.33 13.00
C GLN A 273 11.51 -12.16 11.80
N LEU A 274 11.00 -11.53 10.72
CA LEU A 274 10.59 -12.26 9.52
C LEU A 274 11.81 -12.81 8.77
N PRO A 275 11.70 -13.99 8.13
CA PRO A 275 12.73 -14.48 7.23
C PRO A 275 13.01 -13.45 6.11
N GLY A 276 14.29 -13.16 5.88
CA GLY A 276 14.70 -12.19 4.86
C GLY A 276 14.64 -10.71 5.28
N SER A 277 14.31 -10.41 6.55
CA SER A 277 14.24 -9.04 7.09
C SER A 277 15.58 -8.48 7.57
N VAL A 278 16.71 -9.13 7.28
CA VAL A 278 18.05 -8.64 7.70
C VAL A 278 18.29 -7.27 7.09
N SER A 279 18.40 -6.27 7.95
CA SER A 279 18.68 -4.89 7.59
C SER A 279 20.09 -4.80 7.03
N GLU A 280 20.25 -4.45 5.76
CA GLU A 280 21.46 -3.78 5.34
C GLU A 280 21.32 -2.30 5.72
N PRO A 281 22.34 -1.71 6.42
CA PRO A 281 22.33 -0.27 6.64
C PRO A 281 22.48 0.41 5.28
N SER A 282 21.54 1.31 4.96
CA SER A 282 21.66 2.18 3.79
C SER A 282 22.96 2.97 3.87
N ARG A 283 23.79 2.83 2.84
CA ARG A 283 24.91 3.71 2.53
C ARG A 283 24.43 4.96 1.79
#